data_1f1f2e7d5eb23512d33e7487baee8f0d
#
_entry.id   1f1f2e7d5eb23512d33e7487baee8f0d
#
_cell.length_a   1.000
_cell.length_b   1.000
_cell.length_c   1.000
_cell.angle_alpha   90.00
_cell.angle_beta   90.00
_cell.angle_gamma   90.00
#
_symmetry.space_group_name_H-M   'P 1'
#
loop_
_entity.id
_entity.type
_entity.pdbx_description
1 polymer ?
#
loop_
_entity_poly.entity_id
_entity_poly.type
_entity_poly.pdbx_seq_one_letter_code
_entity_poly.pdbx_strand_id
1 'polypeptide(L)'
;MTEKKEASLRRTVILTLLASTLVFALLLCAGVYVGRRLPEWRVERIEAALAQGKPARARRIALRLSDTELSLYYVEQCDYLSARQLMEEGQYADAAALFYSLGNTLDAPELARSCIYLQAETLAGSGSLEQAAALFGEIAGFNDAAERRDQCRFDLAVQWMEQGRGVDAVMLLSSLGYYPGAKALMEQYAMRISGLTDPEDAVNAVKGMSPQEAEHRAALAQARAALPRDILALGFFHTLGLKADGTVLSCGDNSCGQCEVSGWQGVKAVAAGAYHSVALMADGTVQAVGRSSEGQCDVAGWTGIVQIAAADYATLGLKADGTLVYTGFLGDMDLSAWTGLESICAGSYSFAAVKADGTALISHETARSEDFRELVALDVNTAYAVGVKNDGTVVSPAFPLEDWQDILTVSAGSTAVLGLDAGGHVRSFFFRSQDAVDFSSVTDAVALAAGGSHWAFVLADGSVKVFGETDKGQGDTGQWKLFS
;
A
#
# COMPACT_ATOMS: atom_id res chain seq x y z
N MET A 1 -11.99 23.81 24.72
CA MET A 1 -12.05 22.35 24.46
C MET A 1 -10.64 21.73 24.42
N THR A 2 -9.62 22.45 24.02
CA THR A 2 -8.21 22.03 23.94
C THR A 2 -7.58 21.68 25.30
N GLU A 3 -7.73 22.51 26.32
CA GLU A 3 -7.15 22.24 27.66
C GLU A 3 -7.65 20.94 28.33
N LYS A 4 -8.92 20.57 28.12
CA LYS A 4 -9.47 19.33 28.68
C LYS A 4 -8.94 18.08 27.97
N LYS A 5 -8.69 18.15 26.66
CA LYS A 5 -8.11 17.03 25.89
C LYS A 5 -6.62 16.86 26.23
N GLU A 6 -5.89 17.96 26.36
CA GLU A 6 -4.47 17.95 26.76
C GLU A 6 -4.27 17.41 28.18
N ALA A 7 -5.13 17.81 29.11
CA ALA A 7 -5.15 17.26 30.46
C ALA A 7 -5.52 15.78 30.49
N SER A 8 -6.39 15.30 29.57
CA SER A 8 -6.74 13.90 29.42
C SER A 8 -5.57 13.08 28.88
N LEU A 9 -4.89 13.57 27.83
CA LEU A 9 -3.71 12.91 27.26
C LEU A 9 -2.56 12.82 28.27
N ARG A 10 -2.25 13.91 28.95
CA ARG A 10 -1.25 13.92 30.05
C ARG A 10 -1.63 12.94 31.16
N ARG A 11 -2.93 12.84 31.52
CA ARG A 11 -3.41 11.84 32.48
C ARG A 11 -3.24 10.40 31.95
N THR A 12 -3.55 10.14 30.69
CA THR A 12 -3.37 8.82 30.08
C THR A 12 -1.90 8.43 30.05
N VAL A 13 -1.02 9.33 29.61
CA VAL A 13 0.43 9.10 29.61
C VAL A 13 0.95 8.85 31.03
N ILE A 14 0.51 9.64 32.02
CA ILE A 14 0.91 9.46 33.44
C ILE A 14 0.37 8.12 33.97
N LEU A 15 -0.86 7.73 33.65
CA LEU A 15 -1.44 6.45 34.08
C LEU A 15 -0.74 5.25 33.44
N THR A 16 -0.40 5.35 32.15
CA THR A 16 0.38 4.32 31.44
C THR A 16 1.78 4.23 32.03
N LEU A 17 2.43 5.36 32.35
CA LEU A 17 3.71 5.43 33.04
C LEU A 17 3.64 4.81 34.44
N LEU A 18 2.60 5.01 35.20
CA LEU A 18 2.39 4.43 36.53
C LEU A 18 2.10 2.92 36.47
N ALA A 19 1.30 2.47 35.48
CA ALA A 19 1.03 1.04 35.26
C ALA A 19 2.31 0.30 34.85
N SER A 20 3.12 0.89 33.96
CA SER A 20 4.39 0.29 33.53
C SER A 20 5.43 0.24 34.66
N THR A 21 5.42 1.20 35.63
CA THR A 21 6.28 1.10 36.82
C THR A 21 5.91 -0.08 37.72
N LEU A 22 4.59 -0.39 37.83
CA LEU A 22 4.13 -1.54 38.64
C LEU A 22 4.51 -2.88 37.97
N VAL A 23 4.33 -2.99 36.66
CA VAL A 23 4.75 -4.17 35.86
C VAL A 23 6.27 -4.35 35.94
N PHE A 24 7.02 -3.27 35.89
CA PHE A 24 8.47 -3.29 35.99
C PHE A 24 8.93 -3.79 37.40
N ALA A 25 8.27 -3.36 38.45
CA ALA A 25 8.55 -3.83 39.82
C ALA A 25 8.28 -5.36 39.95
N LEU A 26 7.22 -5.87 39.30
CA LEU A 26 6.90 -7.30 39.28
C LEU A 26 7.93 -8.12 38.48
N LEU A 27 8.46 -7.56 37.38
CA LEU A 27 9.52 -8.21 36.58
C LEU A 27 10.87 -8.21 37.29
N LEU A 28 11.20 -7.19 38.09
CA LEU A 28 12.35 -7.16 38.96
C LEU A 28 12.27 -8.30 40.00
N CYS A 29 11.10 -8.52 40.60
CA CYS A 29 10.88 -9.62 41.55
C CYS A 29 11.01 -11.01 40.88
N ALA A 30 10.59 -11.18 39.63
CA ALA A 30 10.77 -12.42 38.88
C ALA A 30 12.24 -12.67 38.49
N GLY A 31 13.02 -11.63 38.19
CA GLY A 31 14.47 -11.72 37.88
C GLY A 31 15.31 -12.28 39.03
N VAL A 32 14.88 -12.07 40.27
CA VAL A 32 15.55 -12.62 41.47
C VAL A 32 15.49 -14.15 41.48
N TYR A 33 14.48 -14.79 40.89
CA TYR A 33 14.33 -16.24 40.88
C TYR A 33 15.23 -16.95 39.86
N VAL A 34 15.59 -16.29 38.75
CA VAL A 34 16.46 -16.86 37.71
C VAL A 34 17.95 -16.69 38.04
N GLY A 35 18.31 -15.75 38.91
CA GLY A 35 19.66 -15.31 39.20
C GLY A 35 20.55 -16.29 40.03
N ARG A 36 20.08 -17.52 40.39
CA ARG A 36 20.79 -18.44 41.28
C ARG A 36 22.08 -19.09 40.76
N ARG A 37 22.56 -18.78 39.54
CA ARG A 37 23.77 -19.36 38.92
C ARG A 37 24.90 -18.38 38.59
N LEU A 38 24.76 -17.10 38.86
CA LEU A 38 25.77 -16.08 38.55
C LEU A 38 26.33 -15.43 39.82
N PRO A 39 27.53 -14.83 39.77
CA PRO A 39 28.03 -14.12 40.95
C PRO A 39 27.01 -13.05 41.33
N GLU A 40 26.25 -13.33 42.39
CA GLU A 40 25.14 -12.53 42.93
C GLU A 40 25.46 -11.01 42.98
N TRP A 41 26.71 -10.67 43.24
CA TRP A 41 27.17 -9.29 43.32
C TRP A 41 27.04 -8.48 42.02
N ARG A 42 27.06 -9.11 40.82
CA ARG A 42 26.89 -8.37 39.54
C ARG A 42 25.44 -8.03 39.29
N VAL A 43 24.55 -8.98 39.54
CA VAL A 43 23.11 -8.79 39.45
C VAL A 43 22.64 -7.75 40.45
N GLU A 44 23.07 -7.85 41.71
CA GLU A 44 22.77 -6.84 42.74
C GLU A 44 23.23 -5.43 42.33
N ARG A 45 24.37 -5.29 41.65
CA ARG A 45 24.85 -3.99 41.15
C ARG A 45 24.06 -3.47 39.98
N ILE A 46 23.52 -4.34 39.11
CA ILE A 46 22.60 -3.94 38.04
C ILE A 46 21.31 -3.41 38.67
N GLU A 47 20.71 -4.20 39.56
CA GLU A 47 19.45 -3.84 40.24
C GLU A 47 19.60 -2.56 41.08
N ALA A 48 20.71 -2.42 41.79
CA ALA A 48 21.00 -1.19 42.54
C ALA A 48 21.18 0.03 41.61
N ALA A 49 21.75 -0.14 40.42
CA ALA A 49 21.89 0.94 39.47
C ALA A 49 20.54 1.30 38.82
N LEU A 50 19.68 0.31 38.53
CA LEU A 50 18.31 0.53 38.04
C LEU A 50 17.45 1.24 39.09
N ALA A 51 17.52 0.81 40.36
CA ALA A 51 16.81 1.46 41.47
C ALA A 51 17.27 2.90 41.72
N GLN A 52 18.49 3.25 41.32
CA GLN A 52 19.00 4.63 41.36
C GLN A 52 18.65 5.46 40.09
N GLY A 53 17.88 4.94 39.18
CA GLY A 53 17.55 5.62 37.90
C GLY A 53 18.78 5.80 36.98
N LYS A 54 19.75 4.86 37.01
CA LYS A 54 20.98 4.93 36.22
C LYS A 54 21.08 3.76 35.21
N PRO A 55 20.16 3.70 34.21
CA PRO A 55 20.08 2.57 33.28
C PRO A 55 21.35 2.41 32.44
N ALA A 56 21.99 3.48 32.00
CA ALA A 56 23.24 3.44 31.24
C ALA A 56 24.39 2.79 32.03
N ARG A 57 24.44 2.94 33.37
CA ARG A 57 25.40 2.24 34.23
C ARG A 57 25.04 0.78 34.37
N ALA A 58 23.80 0.45 34.59
CA ALA A 58 23.27 -0.90 34.66
C ALA A 58 23.58 -1.68 33.38
N ARG A 59 23.31 -1.08 32.21
CA ARG A 59 23.59 -1.66 30.90
C ARG A 59 25.05 -2.06 30.69
N ARG A 60 25.99 -1.20 31.10
CA ARG A 60 27.42 -1.51 31.01
C ARG A 60 27.82 -2.72 31.88
N ILE A 61 27.12 -2.96 32.96
CA ILE A 61 27.37 -4.12 33.83
C ILE A 61 26.70 -5.35 33.22
N ALA A 62 25.46 -5.23 32.72
CA ALA A 62 24.69 -6.28 32.07
C ALA A 62 25.42 -6.90 30.88
N LEU A 63 25.99 -6.07 29.99
CA LEU A 63 26.81 -6.52 28.85
C LEU A 63 28.07 -7.34 29.22
N ARG A 64 28.45 -7.38 30.49
CA ARG A 64 29.59 -8.16 31.01
C ARG A 64 29.17 -9.45 31.73
N LEU A 65 27.87 -9.76 31.69
CA LEU A 65 27.38 -11.04 32.20
C LEU A 65 27.83 -12.17 31.26
N SER A 66 28.23 -13.30 31.82
CA SER A 66 28.62 -14.49 31.05
C SER A 66 27.41 -15.31 30.55
N ASP A 67 26.27 -15.13 31.17
CA ASP A 67 25.02 -15.72 30.77
C ASP A 67 24.34 -14.81 29.71
N THR A 68 24.16 -15.32 28.49
CA THR A 68 23.65 -14.55 27.36
C THR A 68 22.19 -14.20 27.54
N GLU A 69 21.36 -15.10 28.06
CA GLU A 69 19.93 -14.85 28.28
C GLU A 69 19.70 -13.78 29.34
N LEU A 70 20.40 -13.89 30.44
CA LEU A 70 20.32 -12.93 31.55
C LEU A 70 20.90 -11.56 31.15
N SER A 71 21.97 -11.56 30.35
CA SER A 71 22.55 -10.33 29.78
C SER A 71 21.53 -9.62 28.89
N LEU A 72 20.90 -10.34 27.95
CA LEU A 72 19.84 -9.81 27.07
C LEU A 72 18.68 -9.26 27.89
N TYR A 73 18.18 -10.01 28.87
CA TYR A 73 17.09 -9.58 29.73
C TYR A 73 17.38 -8.23 30.41
N TYR A 74 18.56 -8.09 31.06
CA TYR A 74 18.89 -6.84 31.74
C TYR A 74 19.23 -5.70 30.76
N VAL A 75 19.78 -5.99 29.58
CA VAL A 75 20.01 -4.99 28.54
C VAL A 75 18.68 -4.42 28.07
N GLU A 76 17.68 -5.26 27.76
CA GLU A 76 16.33 -4.81 27.38
C GLU A 76 15.67 -3.94 28.48
N GLN A 77 15.79 -4.35 29.75
CA GLN A 77 15.28 -3.56 30.86
C GLN A 77 15.99 -2.19 30.98
N CYS A 78 17.31 -2.16 30.76
CA CYS A 78 18.07 -0.92 30.78
C CYS A 78 17.71 -0.01 29.62
N ASP A 79 17.54 -0.57 28.41
CA ASP A 79 17.18 0.17 27.21
C ASP A 79 15.76 0.70 27.33
N TYR A 80 14.82 -0.08 27.89
CA TYR A 80 13.46 0.38 28.19
C TYR A 80 13.45 1.57 29.17
N LEU A 81 14.20 1.50 30.26
CA LEU A 81 14.29 2.60 31.22
C LEU A 81 15.01 3.83 30.64
N SER A 82 16.01 3.60 29.79
CA SER A 82 16.68 4.70 29.08
C SER A 82 15.72 5.39 28.13
N ALA A 83 14.90 4.65 27.39
CA ALA A 83 13.88 5.22 26.51
C ALA A 83 12.86 6.03 27.30
N ARG A 84 12.43 5.54 28.46
CA ARG A 84 11.52 6.28 29.35
C ARG A 84 12.14 7.57 29.88
N GLN A 85 13.41 7.55 30.26
CA GLN A 85 14.11 8.74 30.71
C GLN A 85 14.22 9.78 29.59
N LEU A 86 14.58 9.35 28.36
CA LEU A 86 14.61 10.22 27.19
C LEU A 86 13.22 10.83 26.91
N MET A 87 12.14 10.06 27.06
CA MET A 87 10.78 10.55 26.91
C MET A 87 10.43 11.62 27.97
N GLU A 88 10.82 11.42 29.24
CA GLU A 88 10.62 12.37 30.32
C GLU A 88 11.44 13.67 30.11
N GLU A 89 12.63 13.57 29.51
CA GLU A 89 13.49 14.68 29.13
C GLU A 89 13.04 15.42 27.86
N GLY A 90 11.96 14.96 27.20
CA GLY A 90 11.44 15.52 25.95
C GLY A 90 12.24 15.16 24.70
N GLN A 91 13.15 14.23 24.79
CA GLN A 91 13.95 13.70 23.66
C GLN A 91 13.16 12.60 22.92
N TYR A 92 12.01 13.00 22.37
CA TYR A 92 11.02 12.05 21.88
C TYR A 92 11.50 11.19 20.69
N ALA A 93 12.29 11.76 19.77
CA ALA A 93 12.82 11.01 18.63
C ALA A 93 13.74 9.85 19.07
N ASP A 94 14.66 10.14 19.99
CA ASP A 94 15.59 9.13 20.51
C ASP A 94 14.86 8.09 21.37
N ALA A 95 13.88 8.54 22.15
CA ALA A 95 13.02 7.65 22.94
C ALA A 95 12.23 6.69 22.03
N ALA A 96 11.60 7.20 20.97
CA ALA A 96 10.84 6.39 20.01
C ALA A 96 11.73 5.35 19.32
N ALA A 97 12.90 5.75 18.84
CA ALA A 97 13.86 4.85 18.20
C ALA A 97 14.28 3.70 19.13
N LEU A 98 14.53 4.03 20.40
CA LEU A 98 14.93 3.03 21.39
C LEU A 98 13.76 2.10 21.76
N PHE A 99 12.53 2.60 21.91
CA PHE A 99 11.35 1.76 22.11
C PHE A 99 11.08 0.83 20.92
N TYR A 100 11.22 1.31 19.67
CA TYR A 100 11.09 0.45 18.49
C TYR A 100 12.13 -0.66 18.45
N SER A 101 13.37 -0.39 18.89
CA SER A 101 14.42 -1.41 18.94
C SER A 101 14.13 -2.55 19.94
N LEU A 102 13.25 -2.29 20.92
CA LEU A 102 12.79 -3.28 21.91
C LEU A 102 11.67 -4.20 21.37
N GLY A 103 11.16 -3.93 20.16
CA GLY A 103 10.11 -4.73 19.55
C GLY A 103 8.85 -4.81 20.41
N ASN A 104 8.36 -6.04 20.66
CA ASN A 104 7.14 -6.27 21.45
C ASN A 104 7.40 -6.40 22.96
N THR A 105 8.52 -5.91 23.45
CA THR A 105 8.84 -5.96 24.90
C THR A 105 7.93 -4.98 25.65
N LEU A 106 7.11 -5.50 26.56
CA LEU A 106 6.15 -4.74 27.36
C LEU A 106 5.22 -3.86 26.49
N ASP A 107 5.11 -2.58 26.84
CA ASP A 107 4.34 -1.55 26.15
C ASP A 107 5.23 -0.67 25.23
N ALA A 108 6.43 -1.14 24.89
CA ALA A 108 7.38 -0.38 24.08
C ALA A 108 6.79 0.09 22.73
N PRO A 109 6.02 -0.73 21.97
CA PRO A 109 5.42 -0.25 20.72
C PRO A 109 4.39 0.87 20.92
N GLU A 110 3.67 0.87 22.03
CA GLU A 110 2.71 1.90 22.37
C GLU A 110 3.41 3.18 22.83
N LEU A 111 4.46 3.04 23.64
CA LEU A 111 5.28 4.17 24.08
C LEU A 111 6.05 4.79 22.91
N ALA A 112 6.53 4.00 21.95
CA ALA A 112 7.15 4.51 20.74
C ALA A 112 6.20 5.43 19.97
N ARG A 113 4.96 4.97 19.74
CA ARG A 113 3.92 5.80 19.09
C ARG A 113 3.57 7.03 19.92
N SER A 114 3.52 6.90 21.24
CA SER A 114 3.30 8.05 22.14
C SER A 114 4.42 9.09 22.05
N CYS A 115 5.66 8.67 21.91
CA CYS A 115 6.80 9.55 21.70
C CYS A 115 6.70 10.30 20.35
N ILE A 116 6.39 9.58 19.27
CA ILE A 116 6.18 10.21 17.94
C ILE A 116 5.04 11.23 18.02
N TYR A 117 3.95 10.88 18.70
CA TYR A 117 2.82 11.80 18.89
C TYR A 117 3.24 13.08 19.63
N LEU A 118 3.98 12.96 20.74
CA LEU A 118 4.47 14.12 21.51
C LEU A 118 5.48 14.95 20.71
N GLN A 119 6.33 14.32 19.91
CA GLN A 119 7.23 15.02 19.00
C GLN A 119 6.45 15.82 17.96
N ALA A 120 5.44 15.21 17.34
CA ALA A 120 4.58 15.86 16.36
C ALA A 120 3.84 17.07 16.98
N GLU A 121 3.29 16.93 18.21
CA GLU A 121 2.67 18.05 18.96
C GLU A 121 3.66 19.19 19.21
N THR A 122 4.90 18.86 19.55
CA THR A 122 5.96 19.86 19.77
C THR A 122 6.29 20.63 18.49
N LEU A 123 6.39 19.92 17.37
CA LEU A 123 6.64 20.50 16.05
C LEU A 123 5.45 21.36 15.58
N ALA A 124 4.22 20.89 15.77
CA ALA A 124 3.01 21.67 15.46
C ALA A 124 2.97 22.96 16.26
N GLY A 125 3.26 22.90 17.58
CA GLY A 125 3.31 24.06 18.44
C GLY A 125 4.42 25.06 18.09
N SER A 126 5.49 24.62 17.45
CA SER A 126 6.59 25.48 16.95
C SER A 126 6.34 26.03 15.53
N GLY A 127 5.23 25.67 14.87
CA GLY A 127 4.91 26.07 13.51
C GLY A 127 5.56 25.23 12.42
N SER A 128 6.24 24.14 12.78
CA SER A 128 6.83 23.17 11.84
C SER A 128 5.77 22.18 11.35
N LEU A 129 4.71 22.72 10.72
CA LEU A 129 3.47 22.00 10.42
C LEU A 129 3.63 20.84 9.46
N GLU A 130 4.51 20.96 8.45
CA GLU A 130 4.79 19.90 7.49
C GLU A 130 5.42 18.66 8.16
N GLN A 131 6.42 18.90 9.02
CA GLN A 131 7.07 17.83 9.77
C GLN A 131 6.12 17.21 10.81
N ALA A 132 5.29 18.02 11.46
CA ALA A 132 4.28 17.53 12.37
C ALA A 132 3.25 16.62 11.67
N ALA A 133 2.76 17.04 10.49
CA ALA A 133 1.82 16.28 9.69
C ALA A 133 2.42 14.94 9.24
N ALA A 134 3.70 14.91 8.84
CA ALA A 134 4.40 13.69 8.48
C ALA A 134 4.42 12.69 9.66
N LEU A 135 4.84 13.14 10.84
CA LEU A 135 4.90 12.28 12.03
C LEU A 135 3.52 11.78 12.48
N PHE A 136 2.50 12.63 12.45
CA PHE A 136 1.13 12.19 12.71
C PHE A 136 0.65 11.17 11.67
N GLY A 137 1.10 11.29 10.41
CA GLY A 137 0.83 10.33 9.34
C GLY A 137 1.39 8.94 9.63
N GLU A 138 2.63 8.86 10.15
CA GLU A 138 3.27 7.58 10.52
C GLU A 138 2.49 6.79 11.59
N ILE A 139 1.75 7.50 12.44
CA ILE A 139 0.96 6.92 13.53
C ILE A 139 -0.53 7.19 13.39
N ALA A 140 -1.05 7.32 12.18
CA ALA A 140 -2.42 7.74 11.90
C ALA A 140 -3.52 6.88 12.59
N GLY A 141 -3.21 5.63 12.94
CA GLY A 141 -4.09 4.75 13.74
C GLY A 141 -3.98 4.92 15.26
N PHE A 142 -3.17 5.85 15.75
CA PHE A 142 -2.93 6.07 17.18
C PHE A 142 -3.64 7.32 17.69
N ASN A 143 -4.53 7.17 18.66
CA ASN A 143 -5.34 8.26 19.21
C ASN A 143 -6.08 9.06 18.11
N ASP A 144 -5.92 10.38 18.12
CA ASP A 144 -6.45 11.34 17.14
C ASP A 144 -5.36 11.83 16.15
N ALA A 145 -4.32 11.03 15.93
CA ALA A 145 -3.17 11.44 15.09
C ALA A 145 -3.60 11.76 13.64
N ALA A 146 -4.56 11.00 13.08
CA ALA A 146 -5.08 11.30 11.75
C ALA A 146 -5.78 12.67 11.70
N GLU A 147 -6.61 13.00 12.70
CA GLU A 147 -7.24 14.32 12.81
C GLU A 147 -6.21 15.43 12.99
N ARG A 148 -5.17 15.17 13.80
CA ARG A 148 -4.07 16.13 14.05
C ARG A 148 -3.22 16.36 12.82
N ARG A 149 -2.95 15.31 12.03
CA ARG A 149 -2.30 15.40 10.72
C ARG A 149 -3.07 16.37 9.82
N ASP A 150 -4.37 16.15 9.71
CA ASP A 150 -5.20 16.92 8.79
C ASP A 150 -5.38 18.37 9.29
N GLN A 151 -5.40 18.58 10.61
CA GLN A 151 -5.32 19.93 11.20
C GLN A 151 -4.01 20.63 10.83
N CYS A 152 -2.87 19.97 10.98
CA CYS A 152 -1.57 20.54 10.61
C CYS A 152 -1.50 20.86 9.12
N ARG A 153 -2.06 20.02 8.25
CA ARG A 153 -2.11 20.26 6.81
C ARG A 153 -3.04 21.45 6.47
N PHE A 154 -4.14 21.59 7.16
CA PHE A 154 -5.02 22.73 6.99
C PHE A 154 -4.31 24.03 7.41
N ASP A 155 -3.69 24.06 8.57
CA ASP A 155 -2.96 25.23 9.08
C ASP A 155 -1.75 25.55 8.18
N LEU A 156 -1.08 24.55 7.62
CA LEU A 156 -0.01 24.72 6.63
C LEU A 156 -0.52 25.37 5.34
N ALA A 157 -1.70 24.99 4.86
CA ALA A 157 -2.30 25.62 3.69
C ALA A 157 -2.61 27.11 3.97
N VAL A 158 -3.12 27.43 5.16
CA VAL A 158 -3.33 28.83 5.58
C VAL A 158 -2.01 29.59 5.59
N GLN A 159 -0.96 29.02 6.15
CA GLN A 159 0.37 29.62 6.18
C GLN A 159 0.91 29.87 4.75
N TRP A 160 0.73 28.91 3.85
CA TRP A 160 1.13 29.05 2.44
C TRP A 160 0.35 30.16 1.71
N MET A 161 -0.95 30.35 2.03
CA MET A 161 -1.73 31.48 1.50
C MET A 161 -1.14 32.83 1.93
N GLU A 162 -0.71 32.95 3.19
CA GLU A 162 -0.09 34.17 3.71
C GLU A 162 1.29 34.44 3.08
N GLN A 163 2.02 33.37 2.71
CA GLN A 163 3.31 33.43 2.02
C GLN A 163 3.19 33.66 0.51
N GLY A 164 1.97 33.78 -0.04
CA GLY A 164 1.74 33.92 -1.49
C GLY A 164 1.86 32.61 -2.29
N ARG A 165 1.96 31.46 -1.62
CA ARG A 165 2.00 30.14 -2.24
C ARG A 165 0.58 29.62 -2.48
N GLY A 166 -0.18 30.37 -3.26
CA GLY A 166 -1.63 30.13 -3.41
C GLY A 166 -1.97 28.82 -4.11
N VAL A 167 -1.20 28.43 -5.11
CA VAL A 167 -1.42 27.15 -5.83
C VAL A 167 -1.19 25.98 -4.90
N ASP A 168 -0.06 25.97 -4.19
CA ASP A 168 0.26 24.91 -3.22
C ASP A 168 -0.82 24.77 -2.13
N ALA A 169 -1.30 25.91 -1.64
CA ALA A 169 -2.36 25.95 -0.63
C ALA A 169 -3.68 25.36 -1.15
N VAL A 170 -4.10 25.74 -2.39
CA VAL A 170 -5.32 25.21 -3.01
C VAL A 170 -5.21 23.71 -3.27
N MET A 171 -4.06 23.24 -3.72
CA MET A 171 -3.80 21.81 -3.92
C MET A 171 -3.89 21.03 -2.59
N LEU A 172 -3.27 21.58 -1.54
CA LEU A 172 -3.30 20.95 -0.22
C LEU A 172 -4.72 20.89 0.34
N LEU A 173 -5.49 22.00 0.29
CA LEU A 173 -6.89 22.03 0.72
C LEU A 173 -7.79 21.12 -0.10
N SER A 174 -7.54 21.00 -1.39
CA SER A 174 -8.26 20.07 -2.27
C SER A 174 -8.11 18.62 -1.80
N SER A 175 -6.91 18.24 -1.33
CA SER A 175 -6.67 16.92 -0.75
C SER A 175 -7.35 16.70 0.61
N LEU A 176 -7.80 17.78 1.25
CA LEU A 176 -8.50 17.79 2.54
C LEU A 176 -10.01 18.05 2.38
N GLY A 177 -10.61 17.71 1.23
CA GLY A 177 -12.01 18.05 0.92
C GLY A 177 -13.04 17.57 1.96
N TYR A 178 -12.73 16.56 2.75
CA TYR A 178 -13.55 16.08 3.89
C TYR A 178 -13.28 16.85 5.20
N TYR A 179 -12.20 17.65 5.29
CA TYR A 179 -11.87 18.40 6.50
C TYR A 179 -12.78 19.63 6.66
N PRO A 180 -13.35 19.87 7.85
CA PRO A 180 -14.27 20.98 8.06
C PRO A 180 -13.67 22.33 7.66
N GLY A 181 -14.32 23.02 6.74
CA GLY A 181 -13.90 24.33 6.27
C GLY A 181 -12.87 24.33 5.12
N ALA A 182 -12.22 23.21 4.81
CA ALA A 182 -11.19 23.14 3.76
C ALA A 182 -11.74 23.53 2.40
N LYS A 183 -12.90 22.97 2.01
CA LYS A 183 -13.56 23.28 0.74
C LYS A 183 -13.94 24.77 0.65
N ALA A 184 -14.59 25.32 1.67
CA ALA A 184 -15.02 26.71 1.67
C ALA A 184 -13.82 27.67 1.62
N LEU A 185 -12.77 27.40 2.36
CA LEU A 185 -11.55 28.21 2.35
C LEU A 185 -10.85 28.16 0.99
N MET A 186 -10.76 26.96 0.40
CA MET A 186 -10.18 26.75 -0.93
C MET A 186 -10.92 27.54 -1.99
N GLU A 187 -12.25 27.42 -2.04
CA GLU A 187 -13.10 28.12 -3.00
C GLU A 187 -13.00 29.64 -2.84
N GLN A 188 -13.14 30.15 -1.61
CA GLN A 188 -13.03 31.57 -1.32
C GLN A 188 -11.67 32.16 -1.71
N TYR A 189 -10.60 31.44 -1.41
CA TYR A 189 -9.25 31.87 -1.78
C TYR A 189 -9.03 31.80 -3.30
N ALA A 190 -9.48 30.75 -3.96
CA ALA A 190 -9.37 30.58 -5.40
C ALA A 190 -10.13 31.66 -6.16
N MET A 191 -11.36 31.97 -5.76
CA MET A 191 -12.15 33.07 -6.35
C MET A 191 -11.43 34.44 -6.19
N ARG A 192 -10.84 34.69 -5.02
CA ARG A 192 -10.12 35.94 -4.73
C ARG A 192 -8.90 36.13 -5.64
N ILE A 193 -8.11 35.08 -5.88
CA ILE A 193 -6.87 35.20 -6.65
C ILE A 193 -7.06 35.05 -8.16
N SER A 194 -8.08 34.31 -8.61
CA SER A 194 -8.41 34.14 -10.03
C SER A 194 -9.27 35.27 -10.60
N GLY A 195 -10.01 35.94 -9.74
CA GLY A 195 -11.01 36.92 -10.14
C GLY A 195 -12.28 36.31 -10.77
N LEU A 196 -12.40 34.97 -10.76
CA LEU A 196 -13.57 34.24 -11.24
C LEU A 196 -14.65 34.18 -10.17
N THR A 197 -15.90 34.11 -10.59
CA THR A 197 -17.07 34.10 -9.69
C THR A 197 -17.61 32.68 -9.47
N ASP A 198 -17.37 31.76 -10.38
CA ASP A 198 -17.70 30.36 -10.21
C ASP A 198 -16.61 29.66 -9.35
N PRO A 199 -16.97 29.00 -8.24
CA PRO A 199 -16.00 28.40 -7.35
C PRO A 199 -15.22 27.24 -8.00
N GLU A 200 -15.87 26.44 -8.85
CA GLU A 200 -15.25 25.29 -9.50
C GLU A 200 -14.24 25.75 -10.56
N ASP A 201 -14.65 26.70 -11.41
CA ASP A 201 -13.77 27.31 -12.40
C ASP A 201 -12.58 28.03 -11.74
N ALA A 202 -12.82 28.71 -10.63
CA ALA A 202 -11.78 29.40 -9.86
C ALA A 202 -10.76 28.42 -9.30
N VAL A 203 -11.21 27.33 -8.70
CA VAL A 203 -10.34 26.29 -8.15
C VAL A 203 -9.53 25.62 -9.25
N ASN A 204 -10.16 25.32 -10.39
CA ASN A 204 -9.49 24.73 -11.55
C ASN A 204 -8.44 25.67 -12.15
N ALA A 205 -8.76 26.98 -12.23
CA ALA A 205 -7.82 28.00 -12.70
C ALA A 205 -6.61 28.15 -11.80
N VAL A 206 -6.81 28.07 -10.47
CA VAL A 206 -5.73 28.22 -9.49
C VAL A 206 -4.94 26.94 -9.28
N LYS A 207 -5.59 25.80 -9.36
CA LYS A 207 -4.86 24.52 -9.50
C LYS A 207 -3.91 24.55 -10.70
N GLY A 208 -4.09 25.57 -11.54
CA GLY A 208 -3.29 26.01 -12.67
C GLY A 208 -2.21 25.07 -13.05
N MET A 209 -2.57 23.98 -13.70
CA MET A 209 -1.58 23.25 -14.46
C MET A 209 -0.88 24.25 -15.34
N SER A 210 0.44 24.31 -15.28
CA SER A 210 1.16 24.96 -16.35
C SER A 210 0.69 24.31 -17.67
N PRO A 211 0.67 25.01 -18.78
CA PRO A 211 0.31 24.41 -20.06
C PRO A 211 1.09 23.13 -20.35
N GLN A 212 2.35 23.07 -19.92
CA GLN A 212 3.21 21.90 -20.02
C GLN A 212 2.72 20.71 -19.17
N GLU A 213 2.22 20.95 -17.96
CA GLU A 213 1.67 19.90 -17.11
C GLU A 213 0.34 19.37 -17.67
N ALA A 214 -0.53 20.24 -18.19
CA ALA A 214 -1.76 19.82 -18.83
C ALA A 214 -1.49 18.98 -20.09
N GLU A 215 -0.51 19.38 -20.91
CA GLU A 215 -0.05 18.63 -22.08
C GLU A 215 0.53 17.27 -21.67
N HIS A 216 1.35 17.24 -20.63
CA HIS A 216 1.92 15.99 -20.09
C HIS A 216 0.85 15.00 -19.63
N ARG A 217 -0.12 15.44 -18.83
CA ARG A 217 -1.25 14.60 -18.38
C ARG A 217 -2.11 14.10 -19.55
N ALA A 218 -2.34 14.95 -20.54
CA ALA A 218 -3.05 14.55 -21.77
C ALA A 218 -2.28 13.46 -22.54
N ALA A 219 -0.96 13.60 -22.64
CA ALA A 219 -0.10 12.58 -23.26
C ALA A 219 -0.13 11.25 -22.49
N LEU A 220 -0.09 11.28 -21.16
CA LEU A 220 -0.24 10.07 -20.34
C LEU A 220 -1.60 9.41 -20.53
N ALA A 221 -2.69 10.18 -20.57
CA ALA A 221 -4.02 9.65 -20.80
C ALA A 221 -4.14 8.99 -22.18
N GLN A 222 -3.56 9.62 -23.21
CA GLN A 222 -3.51 9.07 -24.56
C GLN A 222 -2.67 7.78 -24.63
N ALA A 223 -1.50 7.77 -23.97
CA ALA A 223 -0.64 6.59 -23.90
C ALA A 223 -1.36 5.42 -23.20
N ARG A 224 -2.06 5.68 -22.09
CA ARG A 224 -2.87 4.64 -21.39
C ARG A 224 -3.99 4.10 -22.27
N ALA A 225 -4.68 4.97 -23.00
CA ALA A 225 -5.76 4.56 -23.89
C ALA A 225 -5.28 3.70 -25.08
N ALA A 226 -4.02 3.86 -25.46
CA ALA A 226 -3.37 3.08 -26.50
C ALA A 226 -2.84 1.71 -26.03
N LEU A 227 -2.72 1.50 -24.71
CA LEU A 227 -2.28 0.21 -24.19
C LEU A 227 -3.32 -0.88 -24.46
N PRO A 228 -2.90 -2.04 -24.97
CA PRO A 228 -3.79 -3.19 -25.05
C PRO A 228 -4.12 -3.66 -23.63
N ARG A 229 -5.40 -3.82 -23.35
CA ARG A 229 -5.87 -4.24 -22.02
C ARG A 229 -6.15 -5.74 -22.01
N ASP A 230 -5.81 -6.38 -20.89
CA ASP A 230 -6.20 -7.75 -20.57
C ASP A 230 -5.81 -8.78 -21.65
N ILE A 231 -4.71 -8.52 -22.38
CA ILE A 231 -4.20 -9.42 -23.44
C ILE A 231 -3.16 -10.43 -22.90
N LEU A 232 -2.70 -10.22 -21.68
CA LEU A 232 -1.70 -11.05 -21.02
C LEU A 232 -2.18 -11.34 -19.60
N ALA A 233 -2.21 -12.61 -19.21
CA ALA A 233 -2.57 -13.01 -17.85
C ALA A 233 -1.67 -14.14 -17.37
N LEU A 234 -1.27 -14.06 -16.10
CA LEU A 234 -0.39 -15.03 -15.45
C LEU A 234 -1.10 -15.67 -14.27
N GLY A 235 -1.17 -17.01 -14.28
CA GLY A 235 -1.55 -17.78 -13.10
C GLY A 235 -0.35 -18.13 -12.23
N PHE A 236 -0.47 -19.15 -11.39
CA PHE A 236 0.68 -19.62 -10.61
C PHE A 236 1.78 -20.20 -11.51
N PHE A 237 1.41 -21.08 -12.45
CA PHE A 237 2.35 -21.82 -13.29
C PHE A 237 1.92 -21.87 -14.75
N HIS A 238 1.06 -20.97 -15.20
CA HIS A 238 0.65 -20.88 -16.60
C HIS A 238 0.55 -19.43 -17.05
N THR A 239 0.67 -19.24 -18.34
CA THR A 239 0.62 -17.94 -19.02
C THR A 239 -0.41 -17.98 -20.13
N LEU A 240 -1.21 -16.94 -20.24
CA LEU A 240 -2.18 -16.73 -21.33
C LEU A 240 -1.80 -15.50 -22.14
N GLY A 241 -1.90 -15.60 -23.44
CA GLY A 241 -1.73 -14.48 -24.37
C GLY A 241 -2.89 -14.43 -25.35
N LEU A 242 -3.57 -13.27 -25.42
CA LEU A 242 -4.66 -13.01 -26.37
C LEU A 242 -4.09 -12.43 -27.66
N LYS A 243 -4.38 -13.08 -28.79
CA LYS A 243 -4.01 -12.58 -30.11
C LYS A 243 -5.02 -11.55 -30.64
N ALA A 244 -4.57 -10.72 -31.59
CA ALA A 244 -5.41 -9.73 -32.25
C ALA A 244 -6.60 -10.35 -33.01
N ASP A 245 -6.50 -11.61 -33.44
CA ASP A 245 -7.59 -12.36 -34.07
C ASP A 245 -8.65 -12.92 -33.11
N GLY A 246 -8.47 -12.68 -31.79
CA GLY A 246 -9.38 -13.15 -30.75
C GLY A 246 -9.17 -14.63 -30.35
N THR A 247 -8.08 -15.26 -30.78
CA THR A 247 -7.66 -16.56 -30.29
C THR A 247 -6.71 -16.44 -29.09
N VAL A 248 -6.65 -17.44 -28.22
CA VAL A 248 -5.83 -17.44 -27.00
C VAL A 248 -4.72 -18.47 -27.09
N LEU A 249 -3.52 -18.04 -26.79
CA LEU A 249 -2.36 -18.90 -26.58
C LEU A 249 -2.19 -19.19 -25.10
N SER A 250 -1.72 -20.38 -24.76
CA SER A 250 -1.41 -20.78 -23.39
C SER A 250 -0.15 -21.61 -23.33
N CYS A 251 0.59 -21.50 -22.24
CA CYS A 251 1.72 -22.39 -21.93
C CYS A 251 1.84 -22.54 -20.40
N GLY A 252 2.57 -23.57 -19.98
CA GLY A 252 2.79 -23.87 -18.57
C GLY A 252 2.07 -25.10 -18.09
N ASP A 253 1.84 -25.19 -16.79
CA ASP A 253 1.15 -26.29 -16.15
C ASP A 253 -0.29 -26.44 -16.65
N ASN A 254 -0.67 -27.65 -17.01
CA ASN A 254 -2.03 -27.99 -17.43
C ASN A 254 -2.61 -29.16 -16.62
N SER A 255 -2.12 -29.37 -15.41
CA SER A 255 -2.55 -30.50 -14.56
C SER A 255 -4.03 -30.43 -14.16
N CYS A 256 -4.64 -29.27 -14.22
CA CYS A 256 -6.06 -29.06 -13.97
C CYS A 256 -6.87 -28.70 -15.23
N GLY A 257 -6.26 -28.67 -16.42
CA GLY A 257 -6.91 -28.24 -17.65
C GLY A 257 -6.91 -26.74 -17.89
N GLN A 258 -6.11 -25.98 -17.13
CA GLN A 258 -6.07 -24.49 -17.20
C GLN A 258 -5.48 -23.96 -18.51
N CYS A 259 -4.78 -24.80 -19.30
CA CYS A 259 -4.30 -24.46 -20.63
C CYS A 259 -5.21 -24.95 -21.76
N GLU A 260 -6.39 -25.50 -21.50
CA GLU A 260 -7.32 -26.02 -22.52
C GLU A 260 -8.14 -24.88 -23.16
N VAL A 261 -7.46 -23.88 -23.70
CA VAL A 261 -8.04 -22.67 -24.28
C VAL A 261 -8.10 -22.66 -25.81
N SER A 262 -7.64 -23.72 -26.48
CA SER A 262 -7.52 -23.77 -27.94
C SER A 262 -8.85 -23.66 -28.70
N GLY A 263 -9.97 -23.93 -28.02
CA GLY A 263 -11.32 -23.77 -28.57
C GLY A 263 -11.88 -22.34 -28.47
N TRP A 264 -11.20 -21.44 -27.79
CA TRP A 264 -11.67 -20.05 -27.56
C TRP A 264 -11.44 -19.22 -28.81
N GLN A 265 -12.52 -18.57 -29.28
CA GLN A 265 -12.51 -17.67 -30.44
C GLN A 265 -13.36 -16.44 -30.14
N GLY A 266 -12.99 -15.29 -30.69
CA GLY A 266 -13.70 -14.04 -30.43
C GLY A 266 -13.51 -13.55 -28.97
N VAL A 267 -12.39 -13.88 -28.38
CA VAL A 267 -12.03 -13.41 -27.05
C VAL A 267 -11.62 -11.96 -27.09
N LYS A 268 -12.06 -11.17 -26.11
CA LYS A 268 -11.79 -9.76 -25.93
C LYS A 268 -10.80 -9.49 -24.80
N ALA A 269 -10.81 -10.34 -23.76
CA ALA A 269 -9.93 -10.22 -22.61
C ALA A 269 -9.67 -11.59 -21.98
N VAL A 270 -8.51 -11.74 -21.33
CA VAL A 270 -8.15 -12.94 -20.57
C VAL A 270 -7.78 -12.58 -19.14
N ALA A 271 -8.09 -13.48 -18.20
CA ALA A 271 -7.62 -13.43 -16.82
C ALA A 271 -7.21 -14.83 -16.37
N ALA A 272 -6.30 -14.91 -15.40
CA ALA A 272 -5.80 -16.16 -14.87
C ALA A 272 -5.78 -16.13 -13.34
N GLY A 273 -6.43 -17.11 -12.71
CA GLY A 273 -6.27 -17.40 -11.31
C GLY A 273 -5.14 -18.40 -11.07
N ALA A 274 -5.04 -19.00 -9.88
CA ALA A 274 -3.94 -19.91 -9.58
C ALA A 274 -3.88 -21.10 -10.56
N TYR A 275 -5.02 -21.74 -10.82
CA TYR A 275 -5.14 -22.97 -11.61
C TYR A 275 -6.36 -22.97 -12.55
N HIS A 276 -6.86 -21.80 -12.91
CA HIS A 276 -7.94 -21.66 -13.90
C HIS A 276 -7.70 -20.43 -14.78
N SER A 277 -8.28 -20.48 -15.96
CA SER A 277 -8.21 -19.46 -16.99
C SER A 277 -9.60 -18.98 -17.33
N VAL A 278 -9.74 -17.68 -17.58
CA VAL A 278 -11.02 -17.03 -17.87
C VAL A 278 -10.89 -16.19 -19.13
N ALA A 279 -11.90 -16.25 -19.98
CA ALA A 279 -12.00 -15.43 -21.19
C ALA A 279 -13.31 -14.62 -21.16
N LEU A 280 -13.21 -13.35 -21.45
CA LEU A 280 -14.34 -12.49 -21.79
C LEU A 280 -14.54 -12.54 -23.31
N MET A 281 -15.72 -12.94 -23.73
CA MET A 281 -16.06 -13.02 -25.14
C MET A 281 -16.53 -11.66 -25.69
N ALA A 282 -16.43 -11.46 -27.00
CA ALA A 282 -16.83 -10.20 -27.63
C ALA A 282 -18.33 -9.87 -27.46
N ASP A 283 -19.17 -10.88 -27.23
CA ASP A 283 -20.60 -10.72 -26.95
C ASP A 283 -20.94 -10.43 -25.46
N GLY A 284 -19.92 -10.34 -24.62
CA GLY A 284 -20.08 -10.09 -23.18
C GLY A 284 -20.42 -11.34 -22.37
N THR A 285 -20.31 -12.53 -22.93
CA THR A 285 -20.34 -13.80 -22.20
C THR A 285 -18.94 -14.16 -21.67
N VAL A 286 -18.86 -15.10 -20.74
CA VAL A 286 -17.59 -15.52 -20.10
C VAL A 286 -17.43 -17.02 -20.23
N GLN A 287 -16.21 -17.47 -20.53
CA GLN A 287 -15.79 -18.86 -20.49
C GLN A 287 -14.66 -19.06 -19.49
N ALA A 288 -14.62 -20.21 -18.85
CA ALA A 288 -13.55 -20.57 -17.93
C ALA A 288 -13.19 -22.03 -18.05
N VAL A 289 -11.90 -22.36 -17.86
CA VAL A 289 -11.37 -23.73 -17.86
C VAL A 289 -10.34 -23.87 -16.74
N GLY A 290 -10.08 -25.09 -16.34
CA GLY A 290 -9.14 -25.42 -15.30
C GLY A 290 -9.81 -25.97 -14.04
N ARG A 291 -9.17 -25.77 -12.89
CA ARG A 291 -9.70 -26.20 -11.59
C ARG A 291 -11.01 -25.48 -11.28
N SER A 292 -12.04 -26.25 -10.86
CA SER A 292 -13.35 -25.72 -10.43
C SER A 292 -13.84 -26.34 -9.14
N SER A 293 -12.92 -26.75 -8.23
CA SER A 293 -13.30 -27.36 -6.95
C SER A 293 -14.08 -26.42 -6.03
N GLU A 294 -13.87 -25.11 -6.18
CA GLU A 294 -14.55 -24.07 -5.42
C GLU A 294 -15.66 -23.38 -6.23
N GLY A 295 -15.91 -23.86 -7.47
CA GLY A 295 -16.87 -23.24 -8.37
C GLY A 295 -16.33 -22.05 -9.16
N GLN A 296 -15.00 -21.82 -9.17
CA GLN A 296 -14.39 -20.65 -9.82
C GLN A 296 -14.57 -20.65 -11.35
N CYS A 297 -14.91 -21.77 -11.97
CA CYS A 297 -15.27 -21.84 -13.39
C CYS A 297 -16.78 -21.82 -13.67
N ASP A 298 -17.62 -21.61 -12.66
CA ASP A 298 -19.10 -21.63 -12.80
C ASP A 298 -19.61 -20.29 -13.33
N VAL A 299 -19.12 -19.89 -14.49
CA VAL A 299 -19.45 -18.63 -15.18
C VAL A 299 -20.58 -18.75 -16.21
N ALA A 300 -21.19 -19.94 -16.29
CA ALA A 300 -22.27 -20.20 -17.25
C ALA A 300 -23.45 -19.25 -17.03
N GLY A 301 -23.93 -18.62 -18.08
CA GLY A 301 -25.04 -17.65 -18.01
C GLY A 301 -24.63 -16.22 -17.65
N TRP A 302 -23.34 -15.93 -17.45
CA TRP A 302 -22.89 -14.55 -17.32
C TRP A 302 -23.00 -13.83 -18.66
N THR A 303 -23.68 -12.68 -18.66
CA THR A 303 -23.91 -11.86 -19.87
C THR A 303 -23.77 -10.39 -19.53
N GLY A 304 -23.46 -9.56 -20.53
CA GLY A 304 -23.25 -8.13 -20.32
C GLY A 304 -22.00 -7.79 -19.53
N ILE A 305 -21.04 -8.70 -19.49
CA ILE A 305 -19.76 -8.51 -18.82
C ILE A 305 -18.87 -7.61 -19.69
N VAL A 306 -18.24 -6.62 -19.08
CA VAL A 306 -17.35 -5.66 -19.75
C VAL A 306 -15.90 -5.81 -19.31
N GLN A 307 -15.66 -6.38 -18.12
CA GLN A 307 -14.32 -6.72 -17.60
C GLN A 307 -14.39 -8.00 -16.75
N ILE A 308 -13.30 -8.74 -16.74
CA ILE A 308 -13.11 -9.93 -15.89
C ILE A 308 -11.86 -9.78 -15.03
N ALA A 309 -11.86 -10.38 -13.85
CA ALA A 309 -10.68 -10.57 -13.03
C ALA A 309 -10.73 -11.96 -12.39
N ALA A 310 -9.57 -12.58 -12.16
CA ALA A 310 -9.47 -13.88 -11.54
C ALA A 310 -8.52 -13.85 -10.35
N ALA A 311 -9.01 -14.28 -9.20
CA ALA A 311 -8.22 -14.57 -8.01
C ALA A 311 -7.81 -16.06 -8.02
N ASP A 312 -7.06 -16.50 -7.01
CA ASP A 312 -6.62 -17.90 -6.95
C ASP A 312 -7.76 -18.92 -7.06
N TYR A 313 -8.90 -18.63 -6.43
CA TYR A 313 -10.04 -19.52 -6.30
C TYR A 313 -11.39 -18.88 -6.64
N ALA A 314 -11.38 -17.71 -7.26
CA ALA A 314 -12.61 -17.00 -7.61
C ALA A 314 -12.48 -16.29 -8.96
N THR A 315 -13.62 -16.07 -9.60
CA THR A 315 -13.76 -15.29 -10.82
C THR A 315 -14.76 -14.16 -10.59
N LEU A 316 -14.41 -12.96 -11.06
CA LEU A 316 -15.23 -11.76 -10.99
C LEU A 316 -15.54 -11.27 -12.40
N GLY A 317 -16.74 -10.74 -12.58
CA GLY A 317 -17.19 -10.09 -13.81
C GLY A 317 -17.83 -8.74 -13.48
N LEU A 318 -17.33 -7.67 -14.10
CA LEU A 318 -17.92 -6.34 -14.03
C LEU A 318 -18.95 -6.18 -15.14
N LYS A 319 -20.15 -5.73 -14.81
CA LYS A 319 -21.21 -5.37 -15.78
C LYS A 319 -21.11 -3.92 -16.19
N ALA A 320 -21.68 -3.61 -17.35
CA ALA A 320 -21.71 -2.24 -17.89
C ALA A 320 -22.45 -1.23 -16.99
N ASP A 321 -23.30 -1.68 -16.09
CA ASP A 321 -24.00 -0.83 -15.12
C ASP A 321 -23.19 -0.56 -13.84
N GLY A 322 -21.92 -1.03 -13.79
CA GLY A 322 -21.04 -0.88 -12.63
C GLY A 322 -21.34 -1.84 -11.48
N THR A 323 -22.15 -2.87 -11.71
CA THR A 323 -22.38 -3.94 -10.74
C THR A 323 -21.46 -5.14 -10.96
N LEU A 324 -21.26 -5.95 -9.90
CA LEU A 324 -20.34 -7.08 -9.89
C LEU A 324 -21.12 -8.40 -9.90
N VAL A 325 -20.64 -9.37 -10.66
CA VAL A 325 -20.98 -10.81 -10.49
C VAL A 325 -19.72 -11.58 -10.16
N TYR A 326 -19.84 -12.62 -9.38
CA TYR A 326 -18.67 -13.41 -8.95
C TYR A 326 -19.05 -14.87 -8.66
N THR A 327 -18.07 -15.75 -8.71
CA THR A 327 -18.19 -17.17 -8.38
C THR A 327 -16.89 -17.72 -7.81
N GLY A 328 -16.94 -18.84 -7.11
CA GLY A 328 -15.81 -19.44 -6.44
C GLY A 328 -15.69 -19.05 -4.96
N PHE A 329 -14.51 -19.21 -4.39
CA PHE A 329 -14.24 -18.97 -2.97
C PHE A 329 -13.70 -17.55 -2.74
N LEU A 330 -14.44 -16.75 -2.00
CA LEU A 330 -14.09 -15.37 -1.62
C LEU A 330 -13.61 -15.25 -0.16
N GLY A 331 -13.47 -16.36 0.58
CA GLY A 331 -13.32 -16.31 2.03
C GLY A 331 -14.59 -15.78 2.70
N ASP A 332 -14.42 -14.95 3.71
CA ASP A 332 -15.54 -14.32 4.46
C ASP A 332 -15.96 -12.96 3.85
N MET A 333 -15.53 -12.65 2.62
CA MET A 333 -15.80 -11.35 2.00
C MET A 333 -17.15 -11.32 1.31
N ASP A 334 -17.89 -10.24 1.53
CA ASP A 334 -19.13 -9.91 0.82
C ASP A 334 -18.91 -8.70 -0.09
N LEU A 335 -18.95 -8.96 -1.39
CA LEU A 335 -18.79 -7.93 -2.42
C LEU A 335 -20.13 -7.39 -2.94
N SER A 336 -21.26 -7.83 -2.38
CA SER A 336 -22.60 -7.46 -2.86
C SER A 336 -22.91 -5.97 -2.76
N ALA A 337 -22.24 -5.26 -1.84
CA ALA A 337 -22.37 -3.81 -1.68
C ALA A 337 -21.51 -3.00 -2.68
N TRP A 338 -20.66 -3.64 -3.48
CA TRP A 338 -19.79 -2.98 -4.43
C TRP A 338 -20.55 -2.58 -5.68
N THR A 339 -20.75 -1.29 -5.87
CA THR A 339 -21.51 -0.71 -6.99
C THR A 339 -20.86 0.57 -7.48
N GLY A 340 -21.25 1.02 -8.70
CA GLY A 340 -20.67 2.20 -9.32
C GLY A 340 -19.21 2.01 -9.72
N LEU A 341 -18.86 0.78 -10.09
CA LEU A 341 -17.50 0.39 -10.43
C LEU A 341 -17.18 0.73 -11.88
N GLU A 342 -15.97 1.21 -12.13
CA GLU A 342 -15.41 1.45 -13.46
C GLU A 342 -14.41 0.36 -13.85
N SER A 343 -13.64 -0.17 -12.90
CA SER A 343 -12.73 -1.28 -13.13
C SER A 343 -12.58 -2.16 -11.91
N ILE A 344 -12.17 -3.42 -12.14
CA ILE A 344 -11.95 -4.43 -11.12
C ILE A 344 -10.58 -5.08 -11.29
N CYS A 345 -9.98 -5.50 -10.20
CA CYS A 345 -8.79 -6.36 -10.18
C CYS A 345 -8.89 -7.38 -9.04
N ALA A 346 -8.12 -8.46 -9.15
CA ALA A 346 -8.10 -9.52 -8.16
C ALA A 346 -6.69 -10.08 -8.04
N GLY A 347 -6.24 -10.28 -6.81
CA GLY A 347 -5.03 -11.02 -6.46
C GLY A 347 -5.38 -12.36 -5.82
N SER A 348 -4.42 -12.99 -5.13
CA SER A 348 -4.60 -14.36 -4.61
C SER A 348 -5.87 -14.52 -3.75
N TYR A 349 -6.05 -13.68 -2.75
CA TYR A 349 -7.22 -13.68 -1.85
C TYR A 349 -7.78 -12.26 -1.63
N SER A 350 -7.52 -11.36 -2.55
CA SER A 350 -7.87 -9.95 -2.44
C SER A 350 -8.59 -9.50 -3.69
N PHE A 351 -9.49 -8.55 -3.49
CA PHE A 351 -10.27 -7.94 -4.56
C PHE A 351 -10.18 -6.44 -4.42
N ALA A 352 -10.13 -5.75 -5.53
CA ALA A 352 -10.22 -4.30 -5.52
C ALA A 352 -10.96 -3.79 -6.73
N ALA A 353 -11.47 -2.59 -6.63
CA ALA A 353 -12.19 -1.92 -7.70
C ALA A 353 -11.92 -0.41 -7.65
N VAL A 354 -11.92 0.23 -8.81
CA VAL A 354 -11.93 1.68 -8.95
C VAL A 354 -13.35 2.10 -9.31
N LYS A 355 -13.84 3.14 -8.62
CA LYS A 355 -15.12 3.77 -8.93
C LYS A 355 -14.94 4.88 -9.96
N ALA A 356 -16.03 5.30 -10.58
CA ALA A 356 -16.06 6.39 -11.54
C ALA A 356 -15.54 7.75 -10.99
N ASP A 357 -15.54 7.93 -9.66
CA ASP A 357 -14.96 9.10 -8.99
C ASP A 357 -13.43 8.97 -8.71
N GLY A 358 -12.81 7.90 -9.21
CA GLY A 358 -11.38 7.63 -9.02
C GLY A 358 -11.01 7.15 -7.61
N THR A 359 -11.97 6.84 -6.74
CA THR A 359 -11.73 6.21 -5.44
C THR A 359 -11.70 4.70 -5.55
N ALA A 360 -11.03 4.02 -4.62
CA ALA A 360 -10.94 2.56 -4.60
C ALA A 360 -11.84 1.92 -3.54
N LEU A 361 -12.31 0.71 -3.84
CA LEU A 361 -12.75 -0.28 -2.86
C LEU A 361 -11.71 -1.40 -2.82
N ILE A 362 -11.27 -1.78 -1.63
CA ILE A 362 -10.24 -2.80 -1.42
C ILE A 362 -10.72 -3.75 -0.33
N SER A 363 -10.64 -5.05 -0.58
CA SER A 363 -11.23 -6.07 0.29
C SER A 363 -10.45 -6.38 1.55
N HIS A 364 -9.18 -5.97 1.67
CA HIS A 364 -8.37 -6.23 2.85
C HIS A 364 -8.07 -4.94 3.66
N GLU A 365 -7.99 -5.10 4.99
CA GLU A 365 -7.88 -3.99 5.94
C GLU A 365 -6.53 -3.25 5.93
N THR A 366 -5.48 -3.82 5.32
CA THR A 366 -4.13 -3.22 5.32
C THR A 366 -3.98 -2.04 4.37
N ALA A 367 -4.88 -1.91 3.38
CA ALA A 367 -4.91 -0.78 2.47
C ALA A 367 -6.08 0.14 2.86
N ARG A 368 -5.76 1.34 3.35
CA ARG A 368 -6.78 2.36 3.60
C ARG A 368 -7.29 2.87 2.26
N SER A 369 -8.55 2.64 1.95
CA SER A 369 -9.20 3.11 0.71
C SER A 369 -9.10 4.63 0.51
N GLU A 370 -8.96 5.39 1.58
CA GLU A 370 -8.81 6.85 1.57
C GLU A 370 -7.48 7.35 0.97
N ASP A 371 -6.44 6.51 0.94
CA ASP A 371 -5.17 6.84 0.28
C ASP A 371 -5.24 6.68 -1.25
N PHE A 372 -6.22 5.92 -1.74
CA PHE A 372 -6.41 5.59 -3.14
C PHE A 372 -7.47 6.49 -3.79
N ARG A 373 -7.02 7.63 -4.32
CA ARG A 373 -7.85 8.63 -5.02
C ARG A 373 -7.24 9.05 -6.34
N GLU A 374 -8.05 9.57 -7.23
CA GLU A 374 -7.65 10.00 -8.58
C GLU A 374 -7.01 8.85 -9.39
N LEU A 375 -7.46 7.62 -9.11
CA LEU A 375 -6.91 6.45 -9.73
C LEU A 375 -7.38 6.27 -11.16
N VAL A 376 -6.45 5.81 -11.99
CA VAL A 376 -6.70 5.39 -13.39
C VAL A 376 -6.33 3.93 -13.62
N ALA A 377 -5.56 3.34 -12.70
CA ALA A 377 -5.27 1.91 -12.63
C ALA A 377 -5.08 1.50 -11.17
N LEU A 378 -5.44 0.27 -10.86
CA LEU A 378 -5.29 -0.35 -9.55
C LEU A 378 -5.02 -1.82 -9.75
N ASP A 379 -4.09 -2.36 -8.97
CA ASP A 379 -3.92 -3.80 -8.85
C ASP A 379 -3.69 -4.19 -7.40
N VAL A 380 -3.98 -5.45 -7.06
CA VAL A 380 -4.00 -5.93 -5.69
C VAL A 380 -3.41 -7.32 -5.58
N ASN A 381 -2.69 -7.56 -4.49
CA ASN A 381 -2.26 -8.88 -4.06
C ASN A 381 -2.74 -9.15 -2.64
N THR A 382 -2.55 -10.35 -2.10
CA THR A 382 -3.03 -10.79 -0.78
C THR A 382 -2.76 -9.79 0.35
N ALA A 383 -1.64 -9.10 0.30
CA ALA A 383 -1.16 -8.27 1.42
C ALA A 383 -1.10 -6.77 1.12
N TYR A 384 -1.31 -6.35 -0.13
CA TYR A 384 -1.13 -4.96 -0.51
C TYR A 384 -1.92 -4.59 -1.77
N ALA A 385 -2.09 -3.29 -1.96
CA ALA A 385 -2.62 -2.70 -3.18
C ALA A 385 -1.64 -1.66 -3.73
N VAL A 386 -1.67 -1.47 -5.04
CA VAL A 386 -0.89 -0.45 -5.73
C VAL A 386 -1.76 0.23 -6.79
N GLY A 387 -1.79 1.55 -6.75
CA GLY A 387 -2.61 2.36 -7.66
C GLY A 387 -1.77 3.34 -8.47
N VAL A 388 -2.21 3.64 -9.69
CA VAL A 388 -1.66 4.71 -10.53
C VAL A 388 -2.66 5.85 -10.56
N LYS A 389 -2.19 7.05 -10.28
CA LYS A 389 -2.98 8.27 -10.39
C LYS A 389 -2.98 8.81 -11.82
N ASN A 390 -3.90 9.72 -12.09
CA ASN A 390 -4.04 10.35 -13.41
C ASN A 390 -2.80 11.13 -13.87
N ASP A 391 -1.98 11.61 -12.92
CA ASP A 391 -0.71 12.32 -13.16
C ASP A 391 0.49 11.39 -13.39
N GLY A 392 0.30 10.07 -13.34
CA GLY A 392 1.36 9.08 -13.54
C GLY A 392 2.16 8.74 -12.29
N THR A 393 1.81 9.32 -11.14
CA THR A 393 2.40 8.91 -9.86
C THR A 393 1.77 7.63 -9.34
N VAL A 394 2.49 6.92 -8.47
CA VAL A 394 2.04 5.65 -7.89
C VAL A 394 1.77 5.81 -6.42
N VAL A 395 0.71 5.19 -5.94
CA VAL A 395 0.35 5.11 -4.54
C VAL A 395 0.36 3.67 -4.06
N SER A 396 1.09 3.41 -2.98
CA SER A 396 1.06 2.15 -2.23
C SER A 396 1.42 2.43 -0.77
N PRO A 397 0.48 2.26 0.18
CA PRO A 397 0.80 2.41 1.60
C PRO A 397 1.81 1.37 2.12
N ALA A 398 2.01 0.29 1.37
CA ALA A 398 2.89 -0.81 1.75
C ALA A 398 4.35 -0.60 1.32
N PHE A 399 4.60 0.20 0.28
CA PHE A 399 5.92 0.32 -0.35
C PHE A 399 6.26 1.75 -0.72
N PRO A 400 7.54 2.16 -0.62
CA PRO A 400 8.01 3.48 -1.02
C PRO A 400 8.16 3.54 -2.56
N LEU A 401 7.09 3.93 -3.25
CA LEU A 401 7.04 4.04 -4.72
C LEU A 401 6.84 5.50 -5.18
N GLU A 402 7.05 6.47 -4.32
CA GLU A 402 6.79 7.90 -4.55
C GLU A 402 7.69 8.50 -5.65
N ASP A 403 8.82 7.86 -5.94
CA ASP A 403 9.75 8.25 -7.01
C ASP A 403 9.35 7.70 -8.40
N TRP A 404 8.30 6.85 -8.46
CA TRP A 404 7.78 6.36 -9.73
C TRP A 404 6.93 7.44 -10.41
N GLN A 405 7.36 7.85 -11.60
CA GLN A 405 6.72 8.90 -12.39
C GLN A 405 6.36 8.34 -13.77
N ASP A 406 5.38 8.97 -14.43
CA ASP A 406 4.95 8.65 -15.78
C ASP A 406 4.42 7.22 -15.96
N ILE A 407 3.97 6.61 -14.85
CA ILE A 407 3.46 5.25 -14.87
C ILE A 407 2.08 5.20 -15.53
N LEU A 408 1.93 4.29 -16.46
CA LEU A 408 0.68 4.05 -17.19
C LEU A 408 -0.19 2.99 -16.52
N THR A 409 0.44 1.91 -16.06
CA THR A 409 -0.22 0.78 -15.40
C THR A 409 0.74 0.08 -14.44
N VAL A 410 0.20 -0.67 -13.51
CA VAL A 410 0.94 -1.47 -12.53
C VAL A 410 0.43 -2.90 -12.51
N SER A 411 1.25 -3.82 -11.99
CA SER A 411 0.83 -5.17 -11.66
C SER A 411 1.43 -5.63 -10.34
N ALA A 412 0.59 -6.20 -9.49
CA ALA A 412 0.89 -6.60 -8.13
C ALA A 412 1.17 -8.12 -8.06
N GLY A 413 2.43 -8.51 -8.14
CA GLY A 413 2.86 -9.91 -8.04
C GLY A 413 3.08 -10.38 -6.60
N SER A 414 3.37 -11.67 -6.42
CA SER A 414 3.63 -12.23 -5.08
C SER A 414 4.98 -11.81 -4.51
N THR A 415 5.93 -11.39 -5.33
CA THR A 415 7.31 -11.07 -4.92
C THR A 415 7.78 -9.69 -5.35
N ALA A 416 7.03 -9.02 -6.23
CA ALA A 416 7.37 -7.71 -6.76
C ALA A 416 6.13 -6.90 -7.17
N VAL A 417 6.26 -5.59 -7.12
CA VAL A 417 5.40 -4.65 -7.87
C VAL A 417 6.10 -4.30 -9.17
N LEU A 418 5.37 -4.32 -10.26
CA LEU A 418 5.82 -3.86 -11.57
C LEU A 418 5.01 -2.64 -12.01
N GLY A 419 5.68 -1.71 -12.68
CA GLY A 419 5.07 -0.55 -13.33
C GLY A 419 5.57 -0.42 -14.76
N LEU A 420 4.68 -0.03 -15.67
CA LEU A 420 5.01 0.31 -17.05
C LEU A 420 4.97 1.82 -17.21
N ASP A 421 6.10 2.43 -17.57
CA ASP A 421 6.16 3.86 -17.83
C ASP A 421 5.75 4.23 -19.27
N ALA A 422 5.54 5.52 -19.52
CA ALA A 422 5.15 6.03 -20.83
C ALA A 422 6.21 5.83 -21.93
N GLY A 423 7.44 5.53 -21.54
CA GLY A 423 8.54 5.19 -22.46
C GLY A 423 8.60 3.69 -22.83
N GLY A 424 7.71 2.86 -22.29
CA GLY A 424 7.73 1.41 -22.48
C GLY A 424 8.77 0.70 -21.63
N HIS A 425 9.31 1.36 -20.61
CA HIS A 425 10.25 0.74 -19.67
C HIS A 425 9.51 0.16 -18.47
N VAL A 426 10.12 -0.87 -17.90
CA VAL A 426 9.60 -1.54 -16.71
C VAL A 426 10.27 -0.97 -15.46
N ARG A 427 9.45 -0.46 -14.55
CA ARG A 427 9.84 -0.19 -13.15
C ARG A 427 9.51 -1.40 -12.31
N SER A 428 10.37 -1.73 -11.35
CA SER A 428 10.16 -2.87 -10.46
C SER A 428 10.59 -2.56 -9.04
N PHE A 429 9.81 -3.06 -8.09
CA PHE A 429 10.14 -3.06 -6.67
C PHE A 429 10.01 -4.50 -6.15
N PHE A 430 11.12 -5.12 -5.81
CA PHE A 430 11.18 -6.47 -5.24
C PHE A 430 11.16 -6.41 -3.72
N PHE A 431 10.36 -7.27 -3.08
CA PHE A 431 10.23 -7.31 -1.62
C PHE A 431 11.47 -7.84 -0.92
N ARG A 432 12.27 -8.63 -1.65
CA ARG A 432 13.56 -9.14 -1.19
C ARG A 432 14.60 -8.91 -2.28
N SER A 433 15.74 -8.38 -1.91
CA SER A 433 16.83 -8.08 -2.86
C SER A 433 17.37 -9.31 -3.59
N GLN A 434 17.28 -10.49 -2.96
CA GLN A 434 17.70 -11.77 -3.57
C GLN A 434 16.77 -12.25 -4.69
N ASP A 435 15.53 -11.76 -4.74
CA ASP A 435 14.54 -12.12 -5.76
C ASP A 435 14.58 -11.14 -6.94
N ALA A 436 15.43 -10.11 -6.87
CA ALA A 436 15.50 -9.04 -7.87
C ALA A 436 15.96 -9.58 -9.23
N VAL A 437 15.18 -9.25 -10.26
CA VAL A 437 15.46 -9.56 -11.66
C VAL A 437 15.69 -8.27 -12.43
N ASP A 438 16.66 -8.27 -13.31
CA ASP A 438 16.96 -7.14 -14.18
C ASP A 438 16.06 -7.16 -15.42
N PHE A 439 15.18 -6.17 -15.53
CA PHE A 439 14.30 -5.98 -16.69
C PHE A 439 14.82 -4.90 -17.67
N SER A 440 16.07 -4.44 -17.55
CA SER A 440 16.65 -3.40 -18.41
C SER A 440 16.63 -3.74 -19.90
N SER A 441 16.55 -5.03 -20.23
CA SER A 441 16.39 -5.51 -21.62
C SER A 441 14.96 -5.39 -22.17
N VAL A 442 14.00 -4.93 -21.34
CA VAL A 442 12.60 -4.70 -21.73
C VAL A 442 12.42 -3.19 -21.94
N THR A 443 12.43 -2.76 -23.19
CA THR A 443 12.43 -1.31 -23.53
C THR A 443 11.18 -0.84 -24.26
N ASP A 444 10.44 -1.75 -24.90
CA ASP A 444 9.28 -1.40 -25.73
C ASP A 444 8.03 -2.16 -25.26
N ALA A 445 7.86 -2.29 -23.95
CA ALA A 445 6.72 -3.00 -23.39
C ALA A 445 5.43 -2.19 -23.60
N VAL A 446 4.36 -2.88 -23.96
CA VAL A 446 3.01 -2.32 -24.11
C VAL A 446 2.00 -2.98 -23.16
N ALA A 447 2.37 -4.10 -22.57
CA ALA A 447 1.61 -4.73 -21.48
C ALA A 447 2.56 -5.47 -20.55
N LEU A 448 2.17 -5.61 -19.30
CA LEU A 448 2.87 -6.38 -18.30
C LEU A 448 1.89 -7.15 -17.43
N ALA A 449 2.36 -8.26 -16.87
CA ALA A 449 1.65 -9.01 -15.85
C ALA A 449 2.64 -9.63 -14.87
N ALA A 450 2.24 -9.70 -13.60
CA ALA A 450 2.98 -10.34 -12.53
C ALA A 450 2.17 -11.52 -11.99
N GLY A 451 2.76 -12.70 -12.00
CA GLY A 451 2.16 -13.94 -11.47
C GLY A 451 2.69 -14.32 -10.09
N GLY A 452 2.60 -15.58 -9.74
CA GLY A 452 3.10 -16.12 -8.48
C GLY A 452 4.62 -16.02 -8.36
N SER A 453 5.35 -16.51 -9.35
CA SER A 453 6.83 -16.56 -9.35
C SER A 453 7.46 -16.21 -10.70
N HIS A 454 6.66 -15.71 -11.65
CA HIS A 454 7.14 -15.28 -12.96
C HIS A 454 6.45 -13.98 -13.40
N TRP A 455 7.09 -13.27 -14.31
CA TRP A 455 6.67 -11.99 -14.85
C TRP A 455 6.71 -12.02 -16.36
N ALA A 456 5.75 -11.42 -17.03
CA ALA A 456 5.71 -11.37 -18.48
C ALA A 456 5.40 -9.98 -19.01
N PHE A 457 5.95 -9.71 -20.19
CA PHE A 457 5.84 -8.43 -20.89
C PHE A 457 5.49 -8.68 -22.35
N VAL A 458 4.51 -7.96 -22.87
CA VAL A 458 4.25 -7.91 -24.31
C VAL A 458 4.99 -6.70 -24.87
N LEU A 459 5.80 -6.90 -25.89
CA LEU A 459 6.53 -5.84 -26.57
C LEU A 459 5.69 -5.27 -27.72
N ALA A 460 6.07 -4.09 -28.20
CA ALA A 460 5.37 -3.39 -29.27
C ALA A 460 5.27 -4.22 -30.59
N ASP A 461 6.16 -5.19 -30.80
CA ASP A 461 6.11 -6.10 -31.96
C ASP A 461 5.21 -7.33 -31.71
N GLY A 462 4.51 -7.38 -30.58
CA GLY A 462 3.64 -8.47 -30.17
C GLY A 462 4.36 -9.68 -29.58
N SER A 463 5.71 -9.69 -29.49
CA SER A 463 6.44 -10.78 -28.83
C SER A 463 6.25 -10.71 -27.32
N VAL A 464 6.36 -11.87 -26.66
CA VAL A 464 6.21 -12.00 -25.21
C VAL A 464 7.52 -12.43 -24.60
N LYS A 465 8.01 -11.69 -23.62
CA LYS A 465 9.17 -12.06 -22.80
C LYS A 465 8.70 -12.48 -21.42
N VAL A 466 9.22 -13.59 -20.93
CA VAL A 466 8.93 -14.12 -19.58
C VAL A 466 10.21 -14.22 -18.77
N PHE A 467 10.13 -13.86 -17.50
CA PHE A 467 11.22 -13.89 -16.52
C PHE A 467 10.75 -14.62 -15.26
N GLY A 468 11.68 -15.10 -14.46
CA GLY A 468 11.40 -15.81 -13.20
C GLY A 468 11.39 -17.32 -13.35
N GLU A 469 10.62 -17.99 -12.51
CA GLU A 469 10.49 -19.45 -12.57
C GLU A 469 9.72 -19.88 -13.82
N THR A 470 10.30 -20.82 -14.58
CA THR A 470 9.73 -21.31 -15.85
C THR A 470 9.80 -22.83 -15.98
N ASP A 471 10.04 -23.53 -14.89
CA ASP A 471 10.25 -25.00 -14.84
C ASP A 471 9.00 -25.83 -15.18
N LYS A 472 7.82 -25.22 -15.22
CA LYS A 472 6.57 -25.83 -15.68
C LYS A 472 6.20 -25.47 -17.12
N GLY A 473 7.10 -24.82 -17.86
CA GLY A 473 6.87 -24.38 -19.23
C GLY A 473 6.07 -23.08 -19.36
N GLN A 474 5.78 -22.36 -18.26
CA GLN A 474 5.04 -21.09 -18.29
C GLN A 474 5.80 -19.97 -19.01
N GLY A 475 7.08 -20.18 -19.32
CA GLY A 475 7.92 -19.31 -20.13
C GLY A 475 8.01 -19.66 -21.61
N ASP A 476 7.31 -20.69 -22.09
CA ASP A 476 7.40 -21.17 -23.46
C ASP A 476 6.65 -20.27 -24.46
N THR A 477 6.96 -19.00 -24.43
CA THR A 477 6.33 -17.93 -25.22
C THR A 477 7.15 -17.50 -26.45
N GLY A 478 8.28 -18.16 -26.71
CA GLY A 478 9.25 -17.69 -27.72
C GLY A 478 8.72 -17.61 -29.17
N GLN A 479 7.58 -18.28 -29.48
CA GLN A 479 6.92 -18.19 -30.77
C GLN A 479 5.67 -17.30 -30.77
N TRP A 480 5.37 -16.65 -29.63
CA TRP A 480 4.15 -15.84 -29.54
C TRP A 480 4.34 -14.50 -30.24
N LYS A 481 3.33 -14.16 -31.06
CA LYS A 481 3.15 -12.87 -31.68
C LYS A 481 1.69 -12.48 -31.52
N LEU A 482 1.39 -11.67 -30.53
CA LEU A 482 0.00 -11.37 -30.15
C LEU A 482 -0.66 -10.38 -31.13
N PHE A 483 0.13 -9.62 -31.87
CA PHE A 483 -0.36 -8.60 -32.81
C PHE A 483 -0.34 -9.06 -34.30
N SER A 484 -0.12 -10.36 -34.53
CA SER A 484 -0.09 -10.93 -35.88
C SER A 484 -1.34 -11.77 -36.17
#